data_2237ff2147b8fdb11d6e8b8f4a0f8f12
#
_entry.id   2237ff2147b8fdb11d6e8b8f4a0f8f12
#
_cell.length_a   1.000
_cell.length_b   1.000
_cell.length_c   1.000
_cell.angle_alpha   90.00
_cell.angle_beta   90.00
_cell.angle_gamma   90.00
#
_symmetry.space_group_name_H-M   'P 1'
#
loop_
_entity.id
_entity.type
_entity.pdbx_description
1 polymer ?
#
loop_
_entity_poly.entity_id
_entity_poly.type
_entity_poly.pdbx_seq_one_letter_code
_entity_poly.pdbx_strand_id
1 'polypeptide(L)'
;MKTVMSGLDLRAIANELSRMVGSHCKKCYQPHYEQVVLRLRAKSGGNTDLVLIRGKRIYTSQRDRPMPQYPAPFAMVLRKVLTNARLKAVEQVGFDRVLRFVFENSHGAFHLYVEVFRDGNIILTDGEDMIIQPLTHATYADRTLKKGVQYSPPPAAQDPYDLDFDSFSQLMNSSDRSLGRTLGGVLNLGGGISGAICADTGNDADAEIKNVDLSKVWDSLQGMLHGEWKGYLFSGKDGYEQAWPMVLTT
;
A
#
# COMPACT_ATOMS: atom_id res chain seq x y z
N MET A 1 -4.25 -2.28 18.15
CA MET A 1 -4.63 -2.85 16.84
C MET A 1 -3.92 -2.09 15.72
N LYS A 2 -3.28 -2.79 14.79
CA LYS A 2 -2.62 -2.19 13.61
C LYS A 2 -3.67 -1.54 12.71
N THR A 3 -3.60 -0.23 12.52
CA THR A 3 -4.62 0.55 11.80
C THR A 3 -4.20 0.94 10.40
N VAL A 4 -2.90 0.93 10.10
CA VAL A 4 -2.31 1.36 8.82
C VAL A 4 -1.40 0.27 8.26
N MET A 5 -1.43 0.07 6.96
CA MET A 5 -0.56 -0.87 6.25
C MET A 5 0.84 -0.28 6.08
N SER A 6 1.86 -1.12 6.19
CA SER A 6 3.26 -0.80 5.87
C SER A 6 3.53 -0.97 4.38
N GLY A 7 4.72 -0.57 3.90
CA GLY A 7 5.16 -0.83 2.53
C GLY A 7 5.16 -2.32 2.20
N LEU A 8 5.57 -3.16 3.15
CA LEU A 8 5.59 -4.62 2.97
C LEU A 8 4.18 -5.24 2.93
N ASP A 9 3.22 -4.71 3.74
CA ASP A 9 1.82 -5.12 3.60
C ASP A 9 1.27 -4.79 2.20
N LEU A 10 1.66 -3.64 1.65
CA LEU A 10 1.23 -3.28 0.30
C LEU A 10 1.87 -4.16 -0.77
N ARG A 11 3.12 -4.55 -0.61
CA ARG A 11 3.76 -5.53 -1.49
C ARG A 11 3.03 -6.86 -1.47
N ALA A 12 2.69 -7.34 -0.28
CA ALA A 12 1.94 -8.59 -0.11
C ALA A 12 0.53 -8.50 -0.72
N ILE A 13 -0.21 -7.41 -0.45
CA ILE A 13 -1.56 -7.25 -1.01
C ILE A 13 -1.54 -7.02 -2.51
N ALA A 14 -0.52 -6.36 -3.08
CA ALA A 14 -0.35 -6.22 -4.52
C ALA A 14 -0.21 -7.60 -5.20
N ASN A 15 0.61 -8.49 -4.62
CA ASN A 15 0.78 -9.86 -5.09
C ASN A 15 -0.53 -10.65 -4.99
N GLU A 16 -1.27 -10.52 -3.89
CA GLU A 16 -2.59 -11.17 -3.73
C GLU A 16 -3.59 -10.65 -4.77
N LEU A 17 -3.67 -9.34 -4.94
CA LEU A 17 -4.60 -8.70 -5.87
C LEU A 17 -4.22 -8.91 -7.34
N SER A 18 -2.97 -9.30 -7.66
CA SER A 18 -2.58 -9.66 -9.02
C SER A 18 -3.43 -10.80 -9.59
N ARG A 19 -3.96 -11.68 -8.75
CA ARG A 19 -4.89 -12.76 -9.12
C ARG A 19 -6.22 -12.22 -9.66
N MET A 20 -6.56 -10.97 -9.38
CA MET A 20 -7.77 -10.31 -9.88
C MET A 20 -7.57 -9.65 -11.26
N VAL A 21 -6.36 -9.66 -11.80
CA VAL A 21 -6.06 -9.14 -13.14
C VAL A 21 -6.91 -9.86 -14.19
N GLY A 22 -7.53 -9.06 -15.06
CA GLY A 22 -8.51 -9.54 -16.04
C GLY A 22 -9.96 -9.43 -15.60
N SER A 23 -10.24 -9.14 -14.32
CA SER A 23 -11.60 -8.83 -13.84
C SER A 23 -12.12 -7.52 -14.41
N HIS A 24 -13.44 -7.37 -14.48
CA HIS A 24 -14.10 -6.16 -14.95
C HIS A 24 -14.73 -5.39 -13.79
N CYS A 25 -14.52 -4.09 -13.75
CA CYS A 25 -15.19 -3.22 -12.78
C CYS A 25 -16.68 -3.09 -13.13
N LYS A 26 -17.54 -3.63 -12.30
CA LYS A 26 -19.01 -3.59 -12.52
C LYS A 26 -19.64 -2.34 -11.97
N LYS A 27 -19.21 -1.90 -10.80
CA LYS A 27 -19.77 -0.72 -10.14
C LYS A 27 -18.82 -0.17 -9.10
N CYS A 28 -18.86 1.16 -8.92
CA CYS A 28 -18.11 1.86 -7.90
C CYS A 28 -19.05 2.47 -6.88
N TYR A 29 -18.67 2.43 -5.61
CA TYR A 29 -19.43 2.98 -4.49
C TYR A 29 -18.50 3.78 -3.58
N GLN A 30 -19.07 4.72 -2.86
CA GLN A 30 -18.39 5.49 -1.81
C GLN A 30 -19.29 5.47 -0.57
N PRO A 31 -19.23 4.39 0.27
CA PRO A 31 -20.06 4.28 1.47
C PRO A 31 -19.72 5.30 2.56
N HIS A 32 -18.48 5.79 2.56
CA HIS A 32 -17.97 6.77 3.52
C HIS A 32 -17.04 7.74 2.82
N TYR A 33 -16.84 8.94 3.37
CA TYR A 33 -15.97 9.96 2.75
C TYR A 33 -14.50 9.51 2.58
N GLU A 34 -14.04 8.52 3.36
CA GLU A 34 -12.69 7.93 3.23
C GLU A 34 -12.68 6.58 2.50
N GLN A 35 -13.84 6.02 2.17
CA GLN A 35 -13.94 4.65 1.67
C GLN A 35 -14.52 4.60 0.27
N VAL A 36 -13.82 3.92 -0.62
CA VAL A 36 -14.29 3.57 -1.96
C VAL A 36 -14.36 2.05 -2.08
N VAL A 37 -15.37 1.56 -2.77
CA VAL A 37 -15.55 0.12 -3.06
C VAL A 37 -15.72 -0.06 -4.55
N LEU A 38 -14.85 -0.87 -5.16
CA LEU A 38 -14.97 -1.30 -6.55
C LEU A 38 -15.48 -2.75 -6.57
N ARG A 39 -16.66 -2.96 -7.12
CA ARG A 39 -17.20 -4.30 -7.36
C ARG A 39 -16.60 -4.86 -8.64
N LEU A 40 -15.72 -5.83 -8.50
CA LEU A 40 -15.02 -6.49 -9.60
C LEU A 40 -15.68 -7.85 -9.86
N ARG A 41 -15.84 -8.18 -11.15
CA ARG A 41 -16.32 -9.49 -11.59
C ARG A 41 -15.18 -10.26 -12.23
N ALA A 42 -14.83 -11.41 -11.67
CA ALA A 42 -13.82 -12.28 -12.19
C ALA A 42 -14.25 -12.93 -13.53
N LYS A 43 -13.29 -13.36 -14.35
CA LYS A 43 -13.57 -14.12 -15.59
C LYS A 43 -14.29 -15.42 -15.33
N SER A 44 -13.98 -16.10 -14.23
CA SER A 44 -14.60 -17.34 -13.77
C SER A 44 -16.04 -17.15 -13.22
N GLY A 45 -16.51 -15.91 -13.17
CA GLY A 45 -17.77 -15.55 -12.53
C GLY A 45 -17.58 -15.16 -11.05
N GLY A 46 -18.65 -14.65 -10.45
CA GLY A 46 -18.61 -14.13 -9.08
C GLY A 46 -18.17 -12.67 -8.98
N ASN A 47 -18.61 -12.02 -7.93
CA ASN A 47 -18.27 -10.64 -7.62
C ASN A 47 -17.39 -10.60 -6.36
N THR A 48 -16.41 -9.74 -6.37
CA THR A 48 -15.56 -9.44 -5.21
C THR A 48 -15.50 -7.92 -5.04
N ASP A 49 -15.71 -7.44 -3.85
CA ASP A 49 -15.57 -6.03 -3.53
C ASP A 49 -14.13 -5.73 -3.14
N LEU A 50 -13.45 -4.91 -3.93
CA LEU A 50 -12.16 -4.31 -3.58
C LEU A 50 -12.43 -3.06 -2.76
N VAL A 51 -12.05 -3.07 -1.50
CA VAL A 51 -12.30 -2.02 -0.52
C VAL A 51 -11.04 -1.20 -0.35
N LEU A 52 -11.14 0.09 -0.62
CA LEU A 52 -10.07 1.07 -0.56
C LEU A 52 -10.42 2.08 0.55
N ILE A 53 -9.60 2.16 1.59
CA ILE A 53 -9.74 3.14 2.66
C ILE A 53 -8.51 4.04 2.65
N ARG A 54 -8.70 5.28 2.22
CA ARG A 54 -7.62 6.25 2.11
C ARG A 54 -6.87 6.38 3.44
N GLY A 55 -5.56 6.46 3.37
CA GLY A 55 -4.73 6.63 4.55
C GLY A 55 -4.65 5.41 5.48
N LYS A 56 -5.32 4.29 5.17
CA LYS A 56 -5.43 3.16 6.11
C LYS A 56 -5.11 1.81 5.49
N ARG A 57 -5.97 1.31 4.58
CA ARG A 57 -5.85 -0.08 4.10
C ARG A 57 -6.56 -0.35 2.77
N ILE A 58 -6.15 -1.45 2.15
CA ILE A 58 -6.76 -2.02 0.95
C ILE A 58 -7.01 -3.50 1.23
N TYR A 59 -8.18 -4.03 0.87
CA TYR A 59 -8.51 -5.45 1.03
C TYR A 59 -9.68 -5.86 0.14
N THR A 60 -9.85 -7.16 -0.05
CA THR A 60 -11.01 -7.73 -0.72
C THR A 60 -12.06 -8.21 0.28
N SER A 61 -13.32 -8.21 -0.14
CA SER A 61 -14.43 -8.71 0.67
C SER A 61 -15.52 -9.33 -0.20
N GLN A 62 -16.04 -10.44 0.26
CA GLN A 62 -17.25 -11.05 -0.29
C GLN A 62 -18.49 -10.85 0.59
N ARG A 63 -18.32 -10.16 1.72
CA ARG A 63 -19.42 -9.88 2.63
C ARG A 63 -20.37 -8.86 2.03
N ASP A 64 -21.66 -9.16 2.07
CA ASP A 64 -22.66 -8.14 1.78
C ASP A 64 -22.56 -7.00 2.78
N ARG A 65 -22.66 -5.80 2.23
CA ARG A 65 -22.66 -4.56 3.01
C ARG A 65 -23.68 -3.60 2.42
N PRO A 66 -24.35 -2.81 3.25
CA PRO A 66 -25.24 -1.78 2.74
C PRO A 66 -24.45 -0.79 1.90
N MET A 67 -24.92 -0.55 0.68
CA MET A 67 -24.35 0.45 -0.22
C MET A 67 -25.26 1.67 -0.28
N PRO A 68 -24.70 2.89 -0.44
CA PRO A 68 -25.50 4.11 -0.54
C PRO A 68 -26.50 4.00 -1.71
N GLN A 69 -27.74 4.40 -1.46
CA GLN A 69 -28.77 4.49 -2.49
C GLN A 69 -28.37 5.54 -3.56
N TYR A 70 -27.87 6.67 -3.11
CA TYR A 70 -27.38 7.75 -3.98
C TYR A 70 -25.85 7.74 -4.00
N PRO A 71 -25.24 7.74 -5.21
CA PRO A 71 -23.78 7.74 -5.32
C PRO A 71 -23.20 9.11 -4.97
N ALA A 72 -22.12 9.11 -4.18
CA ALA A 72 -21.34 10.31 -3.93
C ALA A 72 -20.61 10.80 -5.21
N PRO A 73 -20.23 12.10 -5.30
CA PRO A 73 -19.63 12.67 -6.49
C PRO A 73 -18.41 11.92 -7.03
N PHE A 74 -17.50 11.51 -6.19
CA PHE A 74 -16.33 10.74 -6.61
C PHE A 74 -16.70 9.37 -7.18
N ALA A 75 -17.65 8.66 -6.56
CA ALA A 75 -18.16 7.40 -7.10
C ALA A 75 -18.84 7.58 -8.46
N MET A 76 -19.48 8.72 -8.72
CA MET A 76 -20.03 9.04 -10.04
C MET A 76 -18.94 9.18 -11.10
N VAL A 77 -17.85 9.88 -10.80
CA VAL A 77 -16.70 9.99 -11.70
C VAL A 77 -16.09 8.63 -11.98
N LEU A 78 -15.86 7.82 -10.92
CA LEU A 78 -15.35 6.46 -11.09
C LEU A 78 -16.26 5.59 -11.96
N ARG A 79 -17.59 5.68 -11.78
CA ARG A 79 -18.56 4.94 -12.61
C ARG A 79 -18.48 5.34 -14.07
N LYS A 80 -18.38 6.64 -14.35
CA LYS A 80 -18.27 7.14 -15.72
C LYS A 80 -17.05 6.59 -16.45
N VAL A 81 -15.94 6.41 -15.75
CA VAL A 81 -14.65 6.03 -16.34
C VAL A 81 -14.41 4.52 -16.25
N LEU A 82 -14.68 3.91 -15.09
CA LEU A 82 -14.26 2.54 -14.81
C LEU A 82 -15.34 1.48 -15.04
N THR A 83 -16.61 1.84 -15.28
CA THR A 83 -17.64 0.83 -15.53
C THR A 83 -17.29 -0.01 -16.76
N ASN A 84 -17.26 -1.34 -16.58
CA ASN A 84 -16.82 -2.34 -17.54
C ASN A 84 -15.34 -2.24 -17.94
N ALA A 85 -14.54 -1.34 -17.37
CA ALA A 85 -13.09 -1.34 -17.56
C ALA A 85 -12.49 -2.62 -16.98
N ARG A 86 -11.46 -3.14 -17.65
CA ARG A 86 -10.74 -4.34 -17.27
C ARG A 86 -9.54 -3.97 -16.40
N LEU A 87 -9.38 -4.62 -15.27
CA LEU A 87 -8.17 -4.52 -14.45
C LEU A 87 -7.01 -5.20 -15.18
N LYS A 88 -5.96 -4.45 -15.50
CA LYS A 88 -4.78 -4.90 -16.28
C LYS A 88 -3.58 -5.18 -15.40
N ALA A 89 -3.40 -4.38 -14.36
CA ALA A 89 -2.29 -4.53 -13.42
C ALA A 89 -2.66 -3.99 -12.02
N VAL A 90 -1.97 -4.51 -11.01
CA VAL A 90 -1.92 -3.96 -9.65
C VAL A 90 -0.46 -3.87 -9.26
N GLU A 91 0.03 -2.68 -8.96
CA GLU A 91 1.44 -2.40 -8.77
C GLU A 91 1.66 -1.52 -7.56
N GLN A 92 2.68 -1.83 -6.77
CA GLN A 92 3.17 -0.91 -5.75
C GLN A 92 4.09 0.12 -6.41
N VAL A 93 3.91 1.38 -6.09
CA VAL A 93 4.75 2.47 -6.61
C VAL A 93 6.01 2.58 -5.77
N GLY A 94 7.14 2.11 -6.30
CA GLY A 94 8.36 1.92 -5.52
C GLY A 94 8.13 0.97 -4.34
N PHE A 95 8.81 1.22 -3.23
CA PHE A 95 8.52 0.56 -1.94
C PHE A 95 7.77 1.52 -1.01
N ASP A 96 6.80 2.24 -1.54
CA ASP A 96 5.99 3.17 -0.74
C ASP A 96 4.58 2.61 -0.48
N ARG A 97 3.83 3.32 0.34
CA ARG A 97 2.46 2.98 0.72
C ARG A 97 1.45 3.51 -0.30
N VAL A 98 1.75 3.26 -1.57
CA VAL A 98 0.92 3.63 -2.73
C VAL A 98 0.73 2.43 -3.64
N LEU A 99 -0.52 2.06 -3.93
CA LEU A 99 -0.86 1.11 -4.99
C LEU A 99 -1.42 1.84 -6.20
N ARG A 100 -1.00 1.41 -7.39
CA ARG A 100 -1.57 1.76 -8.68
C ARG A 100 -2.37 0.60 -9.22
N PHE A 101 -3.64 0.82 -9.51
CA PHE A 101 -4.50 -0.09 -10.26
C PHE A 101 -4.63 0.42 -11.68
N VAL A 102 -4.21 -0.36 -12.65
CA VAL A 102 -4.32 -0.04 -14.08
C VAL A 102 -5.60 -0.65 -14.64
N PHE A 103 -6.49 0.20 -15.13
CA PHE A 103 -7.72 -0.20 -15.81
C PHE A 103 -7.66 0.20 -17.28
N GLU A 104 -8.33 -0.57 -18.14
CA GLU A 104 -8.41 -0.30 -19.57
C GLU A 104 -9.83 -0.54 -20.07
N ASN A 105 -10.32 0.34 -20.94
CA ASN A 105 -11.56 0.19 -21.69
C ASN A 105 -11.39 0.73 -23.13
N SER A 106 -12.47 0.85 -23.89
CA SER A 106 -12.45 1.37 -25.26
C SER A 106 -11.95 2.81 -25.41
N HIS A 107 -11.88 3.58 -24.32
CA HIS A 107 -11.40 4.96 -24.31
C HIS A 107 -9.94 5.12 -23.91
N GLY A 108 -9.27 4.02 -23.55
CA GLY A 108 -7.86 4.00 -23.16
C GLY A 108 -7.59 3.43 -21.78
N ALA A 109 -6.39 3.71 -21.28
CA ALA A 109 -5.95 3.33 -19.95
C ALA A 109 -6.32 4.41 -18.92
N PHE A 110 -6.56 3.95 -17.70
CA PHE A 110 -6.84 4.80 -16.54
C PHE A 110 -6.14 4.20 -15.32
N HIS A 111 -5.59 5.07 -14.47
CA HIS A 111 -4.95 4.61 -13.25
C HIS A 111 -5.75 5.09 -12.03
N LEU A 112 -5.85 4.20 -11.04
CA LEU A 112 -6.41 4.54 -9.74
C LEU A 112 -5.29 4.36 -8.71
N TYR A 113 -4.77 5.47 -8.23
CA TYR A 113 -3.77 5.50 -7.16
C TYR A 113 -4.46 5.50 -5.81
N VAL A 114 -3.97 4.66 -4.90
CA VAL A 114 -4.47 4.56 -3.52
C VAL A 114 -3.32 4.74 -2.57
N GLU A 115 -3.31 5.86 -1.87
CA GLU A 115 -2.32 6.24 -0.90
C GLU A 115 -2.79 5.85 0.51
N VAL A 116 -2.04 4.99 1.20
CA VAL A 116 -2.41 4.45 2.53
C VAL A 116 -1.52 4.98 3.66
N PHE A 117 -0.92 6.13 3.50
CA PHE A 117 -0.26 6.88 4.58
C PHE A 117 -1.22 7.94 5.16
N ARG A 118 -0.87 8.54 6.31
CA ARG A 118 -1.76 9.36 7.16
C ARG A 118 -2.68 10.33 6.41
N ASP A 119 -2.14 11.15 5.53
CA ASP A 119 -2.89 12.13 4.74
C ASP A 119 -3.07 11.67 3.29
N GLY A 120 -3.14 10.37 3.10
CA GLY A 120 -3.26 9.74 1.79
C GLY A 120 -4.57 10.05 1.08
N ASN A 121 -4.64 9.66 -0.19
CA ASN A 121 -5.75 9.98 -1.07
C ASN A 121 -6.12 8.76 -1.96
N ILE A 122 -7.21 8.89 -2.72
CA ILE A 122 -7.55 7.99 -3.81
C ILE A 122 -7.70 8.87 -5.03
N ILE A 123 -6.89 8.64 -6.06
CA ILE A 123 -6.77 9.54 -7.21
C ILE A 123 -7.02 8.76 -8.49
N LEU A 124 -7.99 9.22 -9.28
CA LEU A 124 -8.22 8.73 -10.64
C LEU A 124 -7.47 9.61 -11.62
N THR A 125 -6.68 8.98 -12.51
CA THR A 125 -5.97 9.64 -13.61
C THR A 125 -6.33 8.99 -14.94
N ASP A 126 -5.94 9.62 -16.05
CA ASP A 126 -5.85 8.96 -17.34
C ASP A 126 -4.57 8.11 -17.46
N GLY A 127 -4.31 7.54 -18.64
CA GLY A 127 -3.15 6.69 -18.90
C GLY A 127 -1.81 7.44 -18.90
N GLU A 128 -1.82 8.77 -18.95
CA GLU A 128 -0.64 9.64 -18.87
C GLU A 128 -0.48 10.26 -17.49
N ASP A 129 -1.22 9.76 -16.49
CA ASP A 129 -1.22 10.20 -15.10
C ASP A 129 -1.73 11.65 -14.88
N MET A 130 -2.47 12.22 -15.83
CA MET A 130 -3.18 13.48 -15.61
C MET A 130 -4.39 13.23 -14.70
N ILE A 131 -4.48 13.94 -13.59
CA ILE A 131 -5.55 13.76 -12.60
C ILE A 131 -6.91 14.12 -13.21
N ILE A 132 -7.78 13.13 -13.31
CA ILE A 132 -9.19 13.31 -13.66
C ILE A 132 -9.97 13.80 -12.43
N GLN A 133 -9.76 13.11 -11.28
CA GLN A 133 -10.39 13.47 -10.01
C GLN A 133 -9.68 12.82 -8.83
N PRO A 134 -9.25 13.58 -7.80
CA PRO A 134 -8.89 13.03 -6.50
C PRO A 134 -10.14 12.88 -5.63
N LEU A 135 -10.11 11.96 -4.67
CA LEU A 135 -11.16 11.83 -3.65
C LEU A 135 -11.26 13.12 -2.81
N THR A 136 -10.11 13.69 -2.48
CA THR A 136 -9.99 14.96 -1.77
C THR A 136 -8.94 15.84 -2.45
N HIS A 137 -9.29 17.11 -2.74
CA HIS A 137 -8.30 18.07 -3.20
C HIS A 137 -7.30 18.35 -2.09
N ALA A 138 -6.02 18.37 -2.42
CA ALA A 138 -4.94 18.62 -1.48
C ALA A 138 -3.76 19.34 -2.15
N THR A 139 -3.09 20.19 -1.39
CA THR A 139 -1.83 20.81 -1.78
C THR A 139 -0.82 20.56 -0.67
N TYR A 140 0.27 19.92 -1.02
CA TYR A 140 1.41 19.65 -0.17
C TYR A 140 2.57 20.56 -0.57
N ALA A 141 3.67 20.54 0.15
CA ALA A 141 4.84 21.36 -0.16
C ALA A 141 5.46 20.99 -1.52
N ASP A 142 5.39 19.72 -1.90
CA ASP A 142 6.05 19.10 -3.06
C ASP A 142 5.09 18.74 -4.20
N ARG A 143 3.78 18.70 -3.96
CA ARG A 143 2.80 18.28 -4.97
C ARG A 143 1.39 18.82 -4.73
N THR A 144 0.60 18.86 -5.79
CA THR A 144 -0.81 19.29 -5.74
C THR A 144 -1.70 18.22 -6.36
N LEU A 145 -2.74 17.80 -5.64
CA LEU A 145 -3.73 16.82 -6.07
C LEU A 145 -5.03 17.53 -6.44
N LYS A 146 -5.15 17.94 -7.70
CA LYS A 146 -6.37 18.53 -8.27
C LYS A 146 -6.53 18.14 -9.74
N LYS A 147 -7.74 18.21 -10.23
CA LYS A 147 -8.06 17.92 -11.63
C LYS A 147 -7.16 18.71 -12.60
N GLY A 148 -6.66 18.04 -13.62
CA GLY A 148 -5.83 18.62 -14.68
C GLY A 148 -4.38 18.86 -14.29
N VAL A 149 -3.92 18.35 -13.14
CA VAL A 149 -2.50 18.34 -12.74
C VAL A 149 -1.94 16.95 -12.95
N GLN A 150 -0.68 16.86 -13.35
CA GLN A 150 0.07 15.61 -13.43
C GLN A 150 0.18 14.99 -12.02
N TYR A 151 -0.20 13.72 -11.86
CA TYR A 151 0.03 13.02 -10.62
C TYR A 151 1.52 12.79 -10.40
N SER A 152 1.97 13.10 -9.22
CA SER A 152 3.30 12.76 -8.73
C SER A 152 3.14 11.99 -7.43
N PRO A 153 3.76 10.81 -7.28
CA PRO A 153 3.78 10.11 -6.00
C PRO A 153 4.55 10.94 -4.97
N PRO A 154 4.41 10.64 -3.67
CA PRO A 154 5.29 11.20 -2.65
C PRO A 154 6.76 10.93 -2.98
N PRO A 155 7.71 11.71 -2.43
CA PRO A 155 9.13 11.43 -2.57
C PRO A 155 9.42 9.98 -2.18
N ALA A 156 10.03 9.22 -3.09
CA ALA A 156 10.26 7.79 -2.92
C ALA A 156 11.26 7.55 -1.76
N ALA A 157 10.92 6.63 -0.86
CA ALA A 157 11.90 6.02 0.03
C ALA A 157 12.78 5.05 -0.75
N GLN A 158 13.93 4.69 -0.17
CA GLN A 158 14.79 3.66 -0.76
C GLN A 158 14.05 2.32 -0.81
N ASP A 159 14.00 1.69 -1.97
CA ASP A 159 13.42 0.35 -2.09
C ASP A 159 14.42 -0.68 -1.54
N PRO A 160 14.10 -1.42 -0.48
CA PRO A 160 15.00 -2.40 0.10
C PRO A 160 15.28 -3.60 -0.81
N TYR A 161 14.45 -3.83 -1.84
CA TYR A 161 14.68 -4.87 -2.84
C TYR A 161 15.76 -4.52 -3.86
N ASP A 162 16.07 -3.24 -4.03
CA ASP A 162 17.08 -2.74 -4.95
C ASP A 162 18.47 -2.60 -4.28
N LEU A 163 18.58 -2.92 -2.99
CA LEU A 163 19.83 -2.82 -2.24
C LEU A 163 20.60 -4.14 -2.30
N ASP A 164 21.92 -4.03 -2.42
CA ASP A 164 22.88 -5.03 -2.00
C ASP A 164 23.42 -4.72 -0.60
N PHE A 165 24.21 -5.62 -0.03
CA PHE A 165 24.74 -5.46 1.33
C PHE A 165 25.63 -4.21 1.49
N ASP A 166 26.42 -3.88 0.48
CA ASP A 166 27.32 -2.73 0.53
C ASP A 166 26.53 -1.42 0.54
N SER A 167 25.54 -1.28 -0.35
CA SER A 167 24.63 -0.13 -0.41
C SER A 167 23.80 -0.01 0.85
N PHE A 168 23.30 -1.13 1.39
CA PHE A 168 22.60 -1.16 2.66
C PHE A 168 23.49 -0.68 3.81
N SER A 169 24.72 -1.21 3.91
CA SER A 169 25.67 -0.85 4.97
C SER A 169 26.06 0.63 4.89
N GLN A 170 26.26 1.14 3.68
CA GLN A 170 26.55 2.56 3.47
C GLN A 170 25.37 3.44 3.91
N LEU A 171 24.16 3.05 3.53
CA LEU A 171 22.94 3.74 3.90
C LEU A 171 22.76 3.78 5.43
N MET A 172 22.92 2.64 6.09
CA MET A 172 22.83 2.54 7.55
C MET A 172 23.85 3.43 8.24
N ASN A 173 25.12 3.32 7.84
CA ASN A 173 26.24 4.08 8.45
C ASN A 173 26.18 5.59 8.18
N SER A 174 25.46 6.03 7.15
CA SER A 174 25.25 7.46 6.86
C SER A 174 24.17 8.10 7.71
N SER A 175 23.42 7.31 8.49
CA SER A 175 22.32 7.80 9.30
C SER A 175 22.76 8.18 10.70
N ASP A 176 22.34 9.37 11.15
CA ASP A 176 22.54 9.85 12.53
C ASP A 176 21.44 9.29 13.50
N ARG A 177 20.55 8.45 13.00
CA ARG A 177 19.42 7.92 13.77
C ARG A 177 19.78 6.55 14.37
N SER A 178 19.01 6.13 15.39
CA SER A 178 19.10 4.76 15.93
C SER A 178 18.71 3.72 14.89
N LEU A 179 19.09 2.46 15.13
CA LEU A 179 18.81 1.30 14.27
C LEU A 179 17.34 1.23 13.84
N GLY A 180 16.42 1.19 14.82
CA GLY A 180 14.99 1.07 14.53
C GLY A 180 14.41 2.25 13.74
N ARG A 181 14.89 3.48 14.03
CA ARG A 181 14.44 4.67 13.30
C ARG A 181 14.99 4.72 11.87
N THR A 182 16.18 4.22 11.65
CA THR A 182 16.78 4.13 10.31
C THR A 182 16.06 3.09 9.47
N LEU A 183 15.91 1.87 9.97
CA LEU A 183 15.15 0.82 9.29
C LEU A 183 13.69 1.24 9.01
N GLY A 184 13.03 1.82 10.00
CA GLY A 184 11.62 2.22 9.89
C GLY A 184 11.37 3.39 8.96
N GLY A 185 12.26 4.38 8.94
CA GLY A 185 12.08 5.64 8.22
C GLY A 185 12.80 5.70 6.87
N VAL A 186 14.08 5.31 6.81
CA VAL A 186 14.88 5.40 5.57
C VAL A 186 14.48 4.29 4.59
N LEU A 187 14.27 3.07 5.10
CA LEU A 187 13.81 1.92 4.28
C LEU A 187 12.27 1.79 4.24
N ASN A 188 11.53 2.73 4.83
CA ASN A 188 10.07 2.75 4.86
C ASN A 188 9.41 1.43 5.36
N LEU A 189 10.12 0.66 6.19
CA LEU A 189 9.62 -0.60 6.75
C LEU A 189 8.54 -0.37 7.81
N GLY A 190 8.55 0.81 8.45
CA GLY A 190 7.68 1.13 9.57
C GLY A 190 8.09 0.46 10.88
N GLY A 191 7.55 0.97 12.00
CA GLY A 191 8.00 0.58 13.35
C GLY A 191 7.80 -0.91 13.70
N GLY A 192 6.76 -1.55 13.16
CA GLY A 192 6.52 -2.98 13.45
C GLY A 192 7.57 -3.90 12.87
N ILE A 193 7.95 -3.69 11.61
CA ILE A 193 8.96 -4.52 10.93
C ILE A 193 10.35 -4.18 11.45
N SER A 194 10.68 -2.90 11.61
CA SER A 194 11.97 -2.51 12.17
C SER A 194 12.18 -3.04 13.59
N GLY A 195 11.12 -3.03 14.42
CA GLY A 195 11.16 -3.63 15.75
C GLY A 195 11.36 -5.14 15.72
N ALA A 196 10.71 -5.85 14.80
CA ALA A 196 10.88 -7.28 14.62
C ALA A 196 12.31 -7.64 14.16
N ILE A 197 12.92 -6.87 13.25
CA ILE A 197 14.32 -7.03 12.84
C ILE A 197 15.27 -6.81 14.04
N CYS A 198 15.02 -5.77 14.83
CA CYS A 198 15.81 -5.51 16.04
C CYS A 198 15.72 -6.70 17.01
N ALA A 199 14.51 -7.20 17.29
CA ALA A 199 14.31 -8.34 18.18
C ALA A 199 14.97 -9.63 17.65
N ASP A 200 14.80 -9.93 16.37
CA ASP A 200 15.39 -11.10 15.71
C ASP A 200 16.93 -11.12 15.76
N THR A 201 17.53 -9.94 15.69
CA THR A 201 18.99 -9.76 15.73
C THR A 201 19.55 -9.50 17.13
N GLY A 202 18.69 -9.49 18.16
CA GLY A 202 19.07 -9.23 19.55
C GLY A 202 19.53 -7.81 19.83
N ASN A 203 19.12 -6.84 19.00
CA ASN A 203 19.47 -5.43 19.15
C ASN A 203 18.32 -4.64 19.77
N ASP A 204 18.66 -3.60 20.53
CA ASP A 204 17.69 -2.57 20.92
C ASP A 204 17.36 -1.69 19.72
N ALA A 205 16.10 -1.28 19.59
CA ALA A 205 15.68 -0.34 18.52
C ALA A 205 16.36 1.04 18.61
N ASP A 206 16.77 1.43 19.82
CA ASP A 206 17.52 2.65 20.07
C ASP A 206 19.04 2.47 19.98
N ALA A 207 19.54 1.29 19.61
CA ALA A 207 20.97 1.02 19.44
C ALA A 207 21.59 1.95 18.40
N GLU A 208 22.80 2.43 18.69
CA GLU A 208 23.61 3.18 17.72
C GLU A 208 24.14 2.21 16.64
N ILE A 209 24.00 2.58 15.39
CA ILE A 209 24.33 1.74 14.22
C ILE A 209 25.77 1.23 14.26
N LYS A 210 26.73 2.07 14.72
CA LYS A 210 28.15 1.70 14.83
C LYS A 210 28.44 0.51 15.77
N ASN A 211 27.49 0.20 16.67
CA ASN A 211 27.61 -0.89 17.64
C ASN A 211 26.84 -2.16 17.20
N VAL A 212 26.28 -2.17 16.00
CA VAL A 212 25.41 -3.21 15.47
C VAL A 212 26.12 -4.05 14.41
N ASP A 213 25.97 -5.36 14.45
CA ASP A 213 26.37 -6.24 13.36
C ASP A 213 25.38 -6.12 12.20
N LEU A 214 25.71 -5.29 11.22
CA LEU A 214 24.88 -5.02 10.06
C LEU A 214 24.66 -6.27 9.18
N SER A 215 25.53 -7.27 9.22
CA SER A 215 25.32 -8.50 8.44
C SER A 215 24.11 -9.29 8.97
N LYS A 216 23.95 -9.40 10.28
CA LYS A 216 22.78 -10.04 10.89
C LYS A 216 21.50 -9.27 10.60
N VAL A 217 21.56 -7.93 10.66
CA VAL A 217 20.41 -7.08 10.33
C VAL A 217 20.00 -7.25 8.86
N TRP A 218 20.98 -7.33 7.97
CA TRP A 218 20.75 -7.59 6.54
C TRP A 218 20.12 -8.96 6.31
N ASP A 219 20.65 -10.02 6.92
CA ASP A 219 20.10 -11.38 6.78
C ASP A 219 18.66 -11.47 7.27
N SER A 220 18.35 -10.83 8.42
CA SER A 220 17.00 -10.75 8.95
C SER A 220 16.07 -9.97 8.00
N LEU A 221 16.53 -8.84 7.47
CA LEU A 221 15.79 -8.05 6.47
C LEU A 221 15.51 -8.88 5.22
N GLN A 222 16.52 -9.55 4.65
CA GLN A 222 16.37 -10.38 3.45
C GLN A 222 15.39 -11.55 3.71
N GLY A 223 15.46 -12.18 4.88
CA GLY A 223 14.51 -13.20 5.29
C GLY A 223 13.07 -12.70 5.30
N MET A 224 12.81 -11.46 5.73
CA MET A 224 11.48 -10.86 5.72
C MET A 224 11.03 -10.44 4.30
N LEU A 225 11.94 -9.93 3.48
CA LEU A 225 11.62 -9.49 2.12
C LEU A 225 11.33 -10.64 1.17
N HIS A 226 12.06 -11.75 1.28
CA HIS A 226 12.02 -12.90 0.37
C HIS A 226 11.40 -14.16 0.97
N GLY A 227 10.95 -14.09 2.22
CA GLY A 227 10.26 -15.18 2.89
C GLY A 227 8.89 -15.51 2.30
N GLU A 228 8.31 -16.62 2.72
CA GLU A 228 6.95 -16.99 2.34
C GLU A 228 5.95 -16.10 3.05
N TRP A 229 5.15 -15.36 2.28
CA TRP A 229 4.12 -14.48 2.83
C TRP A 229 2.78 -15.21 2.97
N LYS A 230 2.30 -15.24 4.21
CA LYS A 230 0.96 -15.73 4.59
C LYS A 230 0.32 -14.72 5.54
N GLY A 231 -1.00 -14.65 5.54
CA GLY A 231 -1.71 -13.80 6.49
C GLY A 231 -1.66 -14.38 7.90
N TYR A 232 -1.02 -13.68 8.82
CA TYR A 232 -0.97 -14.03 10.25
C TYR A 232 -1.78 -13.02 11.05
N LEU A 233 -2.60 -13.55 11.98
CA LEU A 233 -3.35 -12.76 12.95
C LEU A 233 -2.73 -12.98 14.33
N PHE A 234 -2.30 -11.89 14.94
CA PHE A 234 -1.78 -11.90 16.31
C PHE A 234 -2.90 -11.48 17.27
N SER A 235 -3.19 -12.32 18.24
CA SER A 235 -4.21 -12.07 19.26
C SER A 235 -3.59 -11.63 20.57
N GLY A 236 -4.15 -10.61 21.17
CA GLY A 236 -3.88 -10.18 22.53
C GLY A 236 -5.03 -10.54 23.48
N LYS A 237 -5.06 -9.91 24.65
CA LYS A 237 -6.07 -10.20 25.69
C LYS A 237 -7.50 -9.89 25.24
N ASP A 238 -7.69 -8.88 24.39
CA ASP A 238 -9.00 -8.37 23.96
C ASP A 238 -9.36 -8.79 22.52
N GLY A 239 -8.69 -9.79 21.95
CA GLY A 239 -8.93 -10.29 20.59
C GLY A 239 -7.77 -10.02 19.64
N TYR A 240 -8.06 -9.92 18.31
CA TYR A 240 -7.02 -9.71 17.31
C TYR A 240 -6.47 -8.28 17.37
N GLU A 241 -5.16 -8.15 17.57
CA GLU A 241 -4.47 -6.86 17.67
C GLU A 241 -3.76 -6.44 16.39
N GLN A 242 -3.15 -7.39 15.68
CA GLN A 242 -2.33 -7.12 14.51
C GLN A 242 -2.57 -8.17 13.42
N ALA A 243 -2.36 -7.74 12.16
CA ALA A 243 -2.30 -8.62 11.00
C ALA A 243 -1.03 -8.29 10.22
N TRP A 244 -0.27 -9.32 9.85
CA TRP A 244 0.97 -9.19 9.11
C TRP A 244 1.07 -10.24 8.00
N PRO A 245 1.82 -9.98 6.92
CA PRO A 245 2.02 -10.94 5.85
C PRO A 245 3.02 -12.05 6.21
N MET A 246 3.63 -11.99 7.41
CA MET A 246 4.61 -12.95 7.91
C MET A 246 4.53 -13.05 9.43
N VAL A 247 5.21 -14.05 10.00
CA VAL A 247 5.43 -14.11 11.45
C VAL A 247 6.45 -13.03 11.82
N LEU A 248 6.13 -12.21 12.83
CA LEU A 248 7.07 -11.28 13.42
C LEU A 248 7.55 -11.81 14.77
N THR A 249 8.85 -11.84 14.97
CA THR A 249 9.47 -12.04 16.27
C THR A 249 9.20 -10.81 17.14
N THR A 250 8.63 -10.99 18.32
CA THR A 250 8.29 -9.92 19.29
C THR A 250 9.07 -10.10 20.56
#